data_582262f4460584568718ec0a1584b006
#
_entry.id   582262f4460584568718ec0a1584b006
#
_cell.length_a   1.000
_cell.length_b   1.000
_cell.length_c   1.000
_cell.angle_alpha   90.00
_cell.angle_beta   90.00
_cell.angle_gamma   90.00
#
_symmetry.space_group_name_H-M   'P 1'
#
loop_
_entity.id
_entity.type
_entity.pdbx_description
1 polymer ?
#
loop_
_entity_poly.entity_id
_entity_poly.type
_entity_poly.pdbx_seq_one_letter_code
_entity_poly.pdbx_strand_id
1 'polypeptide(L)'
;KEITSVRYADDFKIFTSSYQSAVRLYYATKDWLKERHGLDISPEKSKDINLKEEYSEFLGFKLKVIPRGKNRRKQTKFVVESHVREKSIKKIKDNLAKLTHAIQYPKNAAHSEYAEIAKYNAFVLGVHDYYCMATKVSRDFRGLAFSVQKSQKTRFQQRLKTAAEVEKNRIPCHI
;
A
#
# COMPACT_ATOMS: atom_id res chain seq x y z
N LYS A 1 -4.36 33.24 -3.78
CA LYS A 1 -4.42 32.01 -2.97
C LYS A 1 -4.43 30.85 -3.94
N GLU A 2 -3.40 30.02 -3.92
CA GLU A 2 -3.33 28.85 -4.80
C GLU A 2 -4.31 27.78 -4.30
N ILE A 3 -5.20 27.35 -5.18
CA ILE A 3 -6.07 26.20 -5.00
C ILE A 3 -5.58 25.15 -5.98
N THR A 4 -5.24 23.97 -5.48
CA THR A 4 -4.81 22.85 -6.30
C THR A 4 -5.78 21.69 -6.08
N SER A 5 -6.24 21.08 -7.17
CA SER A 5 -7.10 19.90 -7.11
C SER A 5 -6.41 18.71 -7.80
N VAL A 6 -6.59 17.52 -7.22
CA VAL A 6 -6.15 16.25 -7.79
C VAL A 6 -7.34 15.32 -7.83
N ARG A 7 -7.58 14.69 -8.96
CA ARG A 7 -8.69 13.75 -9.17
C ARG A 7 -8.18 12.43 -9.73
N TYR A 8 -8.75 11.36 -9.22
CA TYR A 8 -8.59 10.02 -9.78
C TYR A 8 -9.96 9.30 -9.76
N ALA A 9 -10.52 9.12 -10.93
CA ALA A 9 -11.89 8.63 -11.12
C ALA A 9 -12.91 9.48 -10.34
N ASP A 10 -13.59 8.89 -9.37
CA ASP A 10 -14.56 9.51 -8.45
C ASP A 10 -13.89 10.08 -7.18
N ASP A 11 -12.67 9.69 -6.86
CA ASP A 11 -11.92 10.25 -5.74
C ASP A 11 -11.23 11.55 -6.15
N PHE A 12 -11.40 12.62 -5.35
CA PHE A 12 -10.68 13.88 -5.57
C PHE A 12 -10.27 14.54 -4.25
N LYS A 13 -9.23 15.37 -4.33
CA LYS A 13 -8.77 16.20 -3.23
C LYS A 13 -8.55 17.63 -3.69
N ILE A 14 -8.97 18.57 -2.86
CA ILE A 14 -8.76 20.01 -3.06
C ILE A 14 -7.85 20.51 -1.93
N PHE A 15 -6.72 21.10 -2.30
CA PHE A 15 -5.76 21.67 -1.36
C PHE A 15 -5.90 23.18 -1.31
N THR A 16 -5.94 23.72 -0.10
CA THR A 16 -6.05 25.16 0.16
C THR A 16 -5.07 25.59 1.22
N SER A 17 -4.77 26.89 1.28
CA SER A 17 -3.86 27.47 2.28
C SER A 17 -4.57 27.89 3.57
N SER A 18 -5.90 27.85 3.64
CA SER A 18 -6.65 28.28 4.84
C SER A 18 -7.89 27.42 5.05
N TYR A 19 -8.23 27.23 6.33
CA TYR A 19 -9.43 26.52 6.75
C TYR A 19 -10.73 27.13 6.16
N GLN A 20 -10.86 28.45 6.22
CA GLN A 20 -12.04 29.12 5.65
C GLN A 20 -12.23 28.84 4.16
N SER A 21 -11.13 28.77 3.39
CA SER A 21 -11.21 28.41 1.97
C SER A 21 -11.57 26.96 1.78
N ALA A 22 -11.08 26.04 2.64
CA ALA A 22 -11.45 24.63 2.61
C ALA A 22 -12.95 24.43 2.81
N VAL A 23 -13.50 25.03 3.85
CA VAL A 23 -14.94 24.97 4.18
C VAL A 23 -15.80 25.52 3.03
N ARG A 24 -15.45 26.69 2.49
CA ARG A 24 -16.18 27.28 1.37
C ARG A 24 -16.17 26.37 0.15
N LEU A 25 -15.04 25.78 -0.19
CA LEU A 25 -14.92 24.88 -1.33
C LEU A 25 -15.65 23.56 -1.11
N TYR A 26 -15.67 23.06 0.11
CA TYR A 26 -16.46 21.88 0.45
C TYR A 26 -17.96 22.10 0.14
N TYR A 27 -18.55 23.18 0.64
CA TYR A 27 -19.96 23.46 0.38
C TYR A 27 -20.22 23.78 -1.09
N ALA A 28 -19.39 24.59 -1.73
CA ALA A 28 -19.53 24.91 -3.15
C ALA A 28 -19.45 23.65 -4.03
N THR A 29 -18.55 22.70 -3.70
CA THR A 29 -18.45 21.44 -4.43
C THR A 29 -19.66 20.53 -4.18
N LYS A 30 -20.13 20.48 -2.95
CA LYS A 30 -21.35 19.74 -2.57
C LYS A 30 -22.57 20.22 -3.35
N ASP A 31 -22.79 21.53 -3.34
CA ASP A 31 -23.94 22.14 -4.02
C ASP A 31 -23.85 21.96 -5.53
N TRP A 32 -22.65 22.16 -6.11
CA TRP A 32 -22.41 21.95 -7.53
C TRP A 32 -22.66 20.50 -7.97
N LEU A 33 -22.21 19.50 -7.20
CA LEU A 33 -22.45 18.09 -7.50
C LEU A 33 -23.95 17.75 -7.45
N LYS A 34 -24.65 18.31 -6.48
CA LYS A 34 -26.09 18.09 -6.33
C LYS A 34 -26.89 18.75 -7.45
N GLU A 35 -26.63 20.01 -7.77
CA GLU A 35 -27.37 20.77 -8.78
C GLU A 35 -27.08 20.27 -10.20
N ARG A 36 -25.82 19.97 -10.51
CA ARG A 36 -25.39 19.59 -11.87
C ARG A 36 -25.57 18.12 -12.19
N HIS A 37 -25.36 17.26 -11.21
CA HIS A 37 -25.26 15.81 -11.41
C HIS A 37 -26.24 15.00 -10.56
N GLY A 38 -27.00 15.63 -9.66
CA GLY A 38 -27.88 14.93 -8.74
C GLY A 38 -27.15 14.02 -7.75
N LEU A 39 -25.85 14.26 -7.55
CA LEU A 39 -25.00 13.43 -6.70
C LEU A 39 -24.88 14.01 -5.29
N ASP A 40 -25.09 13.17 -4.28
CA ASP A 40 -24.87 13.54 -2.89
C ASP A 40 -23.48 13.08 -2.43
N ILE A 41 -22.77 13.99 -1.75
CA ILE A 41 -21.46 13.67 -1.13
C ILE A 41 -21.71 12.81 0.12
N SER A 42 -20.96 11.71 0.26
CA SER A 42 -20.96 10.90 1.48
C SER A 42 -20.28 11.66 2.63
N PRO A 43 -20.99 12.06 3.70
CA PRO A 43 -20.41 12.82 4.81
C PRO A 43 -19.31 12.04 5.56
N GLU A 44 -19.41 10.70 5.55
CA GLU A 44 -18.44 9.84 6.22
C GLU A 44 -17.07 9.81 5.51
N LYS A 45 -17.08 9.98 4.18
CA LYS A 45 -15.87 9.91 3.35
C LYS A 45 -15.30 11.27 3.01
N SER A 46 -16.11 12.32 3.06
CA SER A 46 -15.71 13.68 2.70
C SER A 46 -15.46 14.51 3.94
N LYS A 47 -14.18 14.83 4.19
CA LYS A 47 -13.74 15.54 5.41
C LYS A 47 -12.75 16.63 5.06
N ASP A 48 -12.84 17.74 5.79
CA ASP A 48 -11.80 18.75 5.85
C ASP A 48 -10.72 18.30 6.82
N ILE A 49 -9.48 18.24 6.37
CA ILE A 49 -8.35 17.74 7.15
C ILE A 49 -7.23 18.76 7.16
N ASN A 50 -6.75 19.13 8.35
CA ASN A 50 -5.53 19.90 8.49
C ASN A 50 -4.30 18.99 8.36
N LEU A 51 -3.63 19.03 7.20
CA LEU A 51 -2.46 18.19 6.91
C LEU A 51 -1.27 18.41 7.86
N LYS A 52 -1.22 19.49 8.61
CA LYS A 52 -0.18 19.69 9.64
C LYS A 52 -0.46 18.91 10.93
N GLU A 53 -1.71 18.58 11.20
CA GLU A 53 -2.16 17.91 12.41
C GLU A 53 -2.45 16.44 12.17
N GLU A 54 -3.17 16.13 11.07
CA GLU A 54 -3.66 14.80 10.77
C GLU A 54 -3.19 14.27 9.43
N TYR A 55 -3.20 12.94 9.29
CA TYR A 55 -2.95 12.28 8.02
C TYR A 55 -4.21 12.28 7.14
N SER A 56 -4.05 12.65 5.88
CA SER A 56 -5.08 12.50 4.85
C SER A 56 -4.80 11.27 4.00
N GLU A 57 -5.78 10.37 3.88
CA GLU A 57 -5.66 9.18 3.04
C GLU A 57 -6.09 9.46 1.61
N PHE A 58 -5.32 8.97 0.62
CA PHE A 58 -5.64 9.04 -0.79
C PHE A 58 -4.95 7.91 -1.57
N LEU A 59 -5.70 7.15 -2.36
CA LEU A 59 -5.18 6.09 -3.24
C LEU A 59 -4.23 5.09 -2.54
N GLY A 60 -4.54 4.71 -1.32
CA GLY A 60 -3.71 3.77 -0.56
C GLY A 60 -2.50 4.38 0.14
N PHE A 61 -2.29 5.69 -0.01
CA PHE A 61 -1.30 6.48 0.72
C PHE A 61 -1.94 7.27 1.84
N LYS A 62 -1.15 7.64 2.84
CA LYS A 62 -1.47 8.66 3.84
C LYS A 62 -0.44 9.77 3.76
N LEU A 63 -0.91 11.00 3.76
CA LEU A 63 -0.11 12.21 3.56
C LEU A 63 -0.21 13.11 4.78
N LYS A 64 0.92 13.67 5.19
CA LYS A 64 1.00 14.68 6.26
C LYS A 64 2.06 15.72 5.92
N VAL A 65 1.86 16.93 6.40
CA VAL A 65 2.85 18.00 6.29
C VAL A 65 3.60 18.12 7.62
N ILE A 66 4.91 17.92 7.58
CA ILE A 66 5.77 17.97 8.77
C ILE A 66 6.79 19.11 8.68
N PRO A 67 7.17 19.72 9.83
CA PRO A 67 8.26 20.68 9.87
C PRO A 67 9.60 19.95 9.67
N ARG A 68 10.46 20.46 8.78
CA ARG A 68 11.78 19.88 8.52
C ARG A 68 12.83 20.98 8.37
N GLY A 69 13.39 21.39 9.50
CA GLY A 69 14.42 22.42 9.55
C GLY A 69 13.91 23.83 9.32
N LYS A 70 14.82 24.75 9.09
CA LYS A 70 14.55 26.18 8.82
C LYS A 70 15.11 26.55 7.45
N ASN A 71 14.47 27.48 6.75
CA ASN A 71 14.99 28.07 5.54
C ASN A 71 16.08 29.12 5.85
N ARG A 72 16.72 29.69 4.80
CA ARG A 72 17.75 30.75 4.96
C ARG A 72 17.23 31.99 5.75
N ARG A 73 15.92 32.24 5.73
CA ARG A 73 15.25 33.32 6.46
C ARG A 73 14.81 32.92 7.87
N LYS A 74 15.35 31.82 8.43
CA LYS A 74 15.01 31.28 9.77
C LYS A 74 13.52 30.85 9.93
N GLN A 75 12.72 30.77 8.84
CA GLN A 75 11.34 30.35 8.89
C GLN A 75 11.29 28.82 8.82
N THR A 76 10.35 28.21 9.51
CA THR A 76 10.14 26.75 9.49
C THR A 76 9.81 26.27 8.08
N LYS A 77 10.63 25.35 7.55
CA LYS A 77 10.37 24.68 6.29
C LYS A 77 9.44 23.51 6.55
N PHE A 78 8.39 23.40 5.75
CA PHE A 78 7.47 22.26 5.76
C PHE A 78 7.72 21.37 4.56
N VAL A 79 7.60 20.07 4.75
CA VAL A 79 7.69 19.05 3.68
C VAL A 79 6.53 18.09 3.80
N VAL A 80 6.12 17.54 2.66
CA VAL A 80 5.11 16.49 2.62
C VAL A 80 5.79 15.16 2.94
N GLU A 81 5.28 14.46 3.93
CA GLU A 81 5.64 13.08 4.24
C GLU A 81 4.50 12.17 3.81
N SER A 82 4.85 11.13 3.06
CA SER A 82 3.89 10.14 2.59
C SER A 82 4.28 8.74 3.04
N HIS A 83 3.28 8.00 3.50
CA HIS A 83 3.36 6.63 3.95
C HIS A 83 2.39 5.75 3.17
N VAL A 84 2.62 4.45 3.20
CA VAL A 84 1.63 3.48 2.74
C VAL A 84 0.58 3.28 3.84
N ARG A 85 -0.71 3.26 3.45
CA ARG A 85 -1.81 3.07 4.39
C ARG A 85 -1.77 1.69 5.04
N GLU A 86 -2.03 1.59 6.35
CA GLU A 86 -1.97 0.33 7.12
C GLU A 86 -2.88 -0.76 6.55
N LYS A 87 -4.09 -0.39 6.12
CA LYS A 87 -5.02 -1.33 5.47
C LYS A 87 -4.44 -1.90 4.17
N SER A 88 -3.67 -1.09 3.43
CA SER A 88 -2.98 -1.55 2.21
C SER A 88 -1.83 -2.49 2.55
N ILE A 89 -1.02 -2.17 3.55
CA ILE A 89 0.07 -3.05 4.03
C ILE A 89 -0.50 -4.41 4.48
N LYS A 90 -1.61 -4.41 5.22
CA LYS A 90 -2.27 -5.64 5.64
C LYS A 90 -2.74 -6.48 4.45
N LYS A 91 -3.43 -5.87 3.46
CA LYS A 91 -3.85 -6.56 2.24
C LYS A 91 -2.68 -7.15 1.46
N ILE A 92 -1.57 -6.41 1.34
CA ILE A 92 -0.35 -6.88 0.68
C ILE A 92 0.22 -8.09 1.43
N LYS A 93 0.30 -8.02 2.76
CA LYS A 93 0.77 -9.13 3.61
C LYS A 93 -0.07 -10.38 3.41
N ASP A 94 -1.40 -10.25 3.44
CA ASP A 94 -2.32 -11.37 3.28
C ASP A 94 -2.19 -12.01 1.88
N ASN A 95 -2.03 -11.20 0.83
CA ASN A 95 -1.81 -11.70 -0.51
C ASN A 95 -0.46 -12.40 -0.66
N LEU A 96 0.62 -11.85 -0.11
CA LEU A 96 1.94 -12.48 -0.10
C LEU A 96 1.92 -13.83 0.64
N ALA A 97 1.18 -13.92 1.75
CA ALA A 97 1.01 -15.16 2.48
C ALA A 97 0.27 -16.23 1.64
N LYS A 98 -0.80 -15.84 0.92
CA LYS A 98 -1.54 -16.72 0.00
C LYS A 98 -0.65 -17.21 -1.15
N LEU A 99 0.10 -16.31 -1.78
CA LEU A 99 1.01 -16.65 -2.87
C LEU A 99 2.14 -17.57 -2.41
N THR A 100 2.72 -17.30 -1.23
CA THR A 100 3.74 -18.17 -0.62
C THR A 100 3.18 -19.57 -0.33
N HIS A 101 1.92 -19.66 0.14
CA HIS A 101 1.24 -20.93 0.35
C HIS A 101 0.99 -21.66 -0.97
N ALA A 102 0.62 -20.96 -2.05
CA ALA A 102 0.42 -21.57 -3.37
C ALA A 102 1.72 -22.13 -3.97
N ILE A 103 2.87 -21.50 -3.72
CA ILE A 103 4.18 -22.07 -4.09
C ILE A 103 4.46 -23.36 -3.31
N GLN A 104 4.12 -23.40 -2.02
CA GLN A 104 4.33 -24.57 -1.18
C GLN A 104 3.42 -25.73 -1.56
N TYR A 105 2.16 -25.45 -1.91
CA TYR A 105 1.12 -26.42 -2.22
C TYR A 105 0.42 -26.04 -3.54
N PRO A 106 1.03 -26.32 -4.70
CA PRO A 106 0.40 -26.03 -5.99
C PRO A 106 -0.85 -26.90 -6.15
N LYS A 107 -1.95 -26.25 -6.54
CA LYS A 107 -3.29 -26.89 -6.59
C LYS A 107 -3.42 -27.99 -7.63
N ASN A 108 -2.64 -27.94 -8.71
CA ASN A 108 -2.69 -28.91 -9.82
C ASN A 108 -1.28 -29.23 -10.32
N ALA A 109 -1.04 -30.46 -10.75
CA ALA A 109 0.21 -30.86 -11.41
C ALA A 109 0.51 -30.05 -12.69
N ALA A 110 -0.52 -29.49 -13.34
CA ALA A 110 -0.36 -28.57 -14.48
C ALA A 110 0.13 -27.16 -14.10
N HIS A 111 0.01 -26.75 -12.85
CA HIS A 111 0.56 -25.49 -12.35
C HIS A 111 1.98 -25.78 -11.82
N SER A 112 2.95 -25.57 -12.70
CA SER A 112 4.35 -25.71 -12.30
C SER A 112 4.66 -24.74 -11.17
N GLU A 113 5.50 -25.16 -10.24
CA GLU A 113 6.07 -24.29 -9.19
C GLU A 113 6.58 -22.96 -9.75
N TYR A 114 7.15 -23.01 -10.96
CA TYR A 114 7.61 -21.85 -11.70
C TYR A 114 6.48 -20.82 -11.95
N ALA A 115 5.29 -21.27 -12.34
CA ALA A 115 4.15 -20.39 -12.58
C ALA A 115 3.70 -19.66 -11.29
N GLU A 116 3.70 -20.34 -10.15
CA GLU A 116 3.35 -19.73 -8.87
C GLU A 116 4.44 -18.75 -8.38
N ILE A 117 5.72 -19.05 -8.61
CA ILE A 117 6.83 -18.12 -8.35
C ILE A 117 6.72 -16.89 -9.27
N ALA A 118 6.41 -17.07 -10.54
CA ALA A 118 6.21 -15.96 -11.47
C ALA A 118 5.07 -15.03 -11.02
N LYS A 119 3.94 -15.57 -10.58
CA LYS A 119 2.82 -14.79 -10.01
C LYS A 119 3.25 -14.03 -8.75
N TYR A 120 4.00 -14.67 -7.86
CA TYR A 120 4.53 -14.03 -6.67
C TYR A 120 5.43 -12.84 -7.04
N ASN A 121 6.38 -13.04 -7.94
CA ASN A 121 7.28 -11.99 -8.39
C ASN A 121 6.55 -10.84 -9.08
N ALA A 122 5.58 -11.13 -9.96
CA ALA A 122 4.75 -10.12 -10.61
C ALA A 122 3.97 -9.28 -9.58
N PHE A 123 3.42 -9.92 -8.54
CA PHE A 123 2.74 -9.20 -7.47
C PHE A 123 3.69 -8.29 -6.69
N VAL A 124 4.90 -8.77 -6.32
CA VAL A 124 5.91 -7.97 -5.61
C VAL A 124 6.34 -6.77 -6.44
N LEU A 125 6.61 -6.96 -7.74
CA LEU A 125 6.97 -5.88 -8.65
C LEU A 125 5.84 -4.85 -8.76
N GLY A 126 4.59 -5.28 -8.93
CA GLY A 126 3.44 -4.36 -8.99
C GLY A 126 3.25 -3.55 -7.70
N VAL A 127 3.48 -4.17 -6.53
CA VAL A 127 3.46 -3.46 -5.24
C VAL A 127 4.60 -2.44 -5.17
N HIS A 128 5.80 -2.82 -5.58
CA HIS A 128 6.96 -1.93 -5.60
C HIS A 128 6.71 -0.72 -6.51
N ASP A 129 6.28 -0.96 -7.74
CA ASP A 129 6.05 0.11 -8.73
C ASP A 129 4.94 1.07 -8.29
N TYR A 130 3.89 0.55 -7.66
CA TYR A 130 2.79 1.39 -7.18
C TYR A 130 3.18 2.26 -5.99
N TYR A 131 3.93 1.71 -5.01
CA TYR A 131 4.22 2.40 -3.76
C TYR A 131 5.61 3.07 -3.72
N CYS A 132 6.44 2.95 -4.75
CA CYS A 132 7.79 3.55 -4.79
C CYS A 132 7.79 5.07 -4.59
N MET A 133 6.68 5.75 -4.91
CA MET A 133 6.53 7.21 -4.75
C MET A 133 6.35 7.66 -3.28
N ALA A 134 6.07 6.75 -2.34
CA ALA A 134 5.94 7.13 -0.93
C ALA A 134 7.31 7.50 -0.33
N THR A 135 7.38 8.65 0.34
CA THR A 135 8.65 9.15 0.92
C THR A 135 9.21 8.24 2.02
N LYS A 136 8.36 7.44 2.65
CA LYS A 136 8.73 6.53 3.76
C LYS A 136 8.49 5.05 3.43
N VAL A 137 8.41 4.70 2.15
CA VAL A 137 8.12 3.32 1.69
C VAL A 137 9.03 2.27 2.32
N SER A 138 10.33 2.52 2.39
CA SER A 138 11.30 1.57 3.00
C SER A 138 11.03 1.32 4.48
N ARG A 139 10.58 2.36 5.22
CA ARG A 139 10.20 2.22 6.63
C ARG A 139 8.92 1.41 6.78
N ASP A 140 7.93 1.69 5.95
CA ASP A 140 6.61 1.07 6.01
C ASP A 140 6.66 -0.42 5.65
N PHE A 141 7.48 -0.78 4.66
CA PHE A 141 7.63 -2.17 4.23
C PHE A 141 8.67 -2.97 5.00
N ARG A 142 9.49 -2.38 5.85
CA ARG A 142 10.52 -3.10 6.61
C ARG A 142 9.95 -4.27 7.42
N GLY A 143 8.89 -4.03 8.20
CA GLY A 143 8.23 -5.06 9.01
C GLY A 143 7.56 -6.12 8.17
N LEU A 144 6.96 -5.72 7.04
CA LEU A 144 6.36 -6.64 6.07
C LEU A 144 7.42 -7.54 5.45
N ALA A 145 8.52 -6.98 4.93
CA ALA A 145 9.60 -7.72 4.31
C ALA A 145 10.19 -8.76 5.27
N PHE A 146 10.48 -8.38 6.52
CA PHE A 146 10.97 -9.30 7.54
C PHE A 146 9.99 -10.45 7.81
N SER A 147 8.70 -10.14 7.98
CA SER A 147 7.65 -11.11 8.23
C SER A 147 7.50 -12.13 7.09
N VAL A 148 7.52 -11.63 5.86
CA VAL A 148 7.40 -12.45 4.64
C VAL A 148 8.64 -13.34 4.46
N GLN A 149 9.84 -12.77 4.60
CA GLN A 149 11.10 -13.52 4.49
C GLN A 149 11.17 -14.67 5.51
N LYS A 150 10.78 -14.40 6.77
CA LYS A 150 10.71 -15.42 7.82
C LYS A 150 9.73 -16.54 7.44
N SER A 151 8.56 -16.20 6.98
CA SER A 151 7.53 -17.17 6.55
C SER A 151 8.01 -18.02 5.39
N GLN A 152 8.60 -17.41 4.36
CA GLN A 152 9.17 -18.13 3.21
C GLN A 152 10.28 -19.09 3.62
N LYS A 153 11.25 -18.63 4.43
CA LYS A 153 12.34 -19.46 4.90
C LYS A 153 11.82 -20.71 5.62
N THR A 154 10.86 -20.56 6.54
CA THR A 154 10.28 -21.70 7.26
C THR A 154 9.56 -22.67 6.33
N ARG A 155 8.72 -22.18 5.41
CA ARG A 155 7.93 -23.02 4.49
C ARG A 155 8.82 -23.75 3.48
N PHE A 156 9.83 -23.12 2.92
CA PHE A 156 10.74 -23.74 1.96
C PHE A 156 11.67 -24.73 2.64
N GLN A 157 12.13 -24.47 3.87
CA GLN A 157 12.90 -25.43 4.63
C GLN A 157 12.10 -26.72 4.94
N GLN A 158 10.83 -26.58 5.30
CA GLN A 158 9.95 -27.73 5.53
C GLN A 158 9.77 -28.55 4.25
N ARG A 159 9.57 -27.91 3.11
CA ARG A 159 9.42 -28.59 1.84
C ARG A 159 10.68 -29.34 1.41
N LEU A 160 11.86 -28.76 1.58
CA LEU A 160 13.13 -29.40 1.28
C LEU A 160 13.38 -30.64 2.15
N LYS A 161 13.00 -30.59 3.44
CA LYS A 161 13.07 -31.74 4.34
C LYS A 161 12.15 -32.89 3.85
N THR A 162 10.89 -32.55 3.52
CA THR A 162 9.93 -33.54 3.03
C THR A 162 10.38 -34.18 1.71
N ALA A 163 10.95 -33.40 0.79
CA ALA A 163 11.50 -33.93 -0.46
C ALA A 163 12.68 -34.89 -0.20
N ALA A 164 13.59 -34.53 0.70
CA ALA A 164 14.72 -35.38 1.08
C ALA A 164 14.27 -36.68 1.76
N GLU A 165 13.22 -36.65 2.58
CA GLU A 165 12.63 -37.86 3.18
C GLU A 165 11.99 -38.78 2.14
N VAL A 166 11.26 -38.22 1.16
CA VAL A 166 10.67 -38.99 0.07
C VAL A 166 11.72 -39.64 -0.81
N GLU A 167 12.84 -38.93 -1.06
CA GLU A 167 13.94 -39.45 -1.87
C GLU A 167 14.69 -40.57 -1.14
N LYS A 168 14.94 -40.44 0.16
CA LYS A 168 15.51 -41.51 0.99
C LYS A 168 14.64 -42.78 0.97
N ASN A 169 13.32 -42.63 0.98
CA ASN A 169 12.41 -43.77 0.94
C ASN A 169 12.26 -44.38 -0.46
N ARG A 170 12.77 -43.71 -1.52
CA ARG A 170 12.76 -44.24 -2.92
C ARG A 170 14.01 -45.03 -3.29
N ILE A 171 15.07 -44.99 -2.48
CA ILE A 171 16.28 -45.79 -2.73
C ILE A 171 16.01 -47.23 -2.21
N PRO A 172 15.76 -48.23 -3.07
CA PRO A 172 15.71 -49.59 -2.59
C PRO A 172 17.10 -49.94 -2.08
N CYS A 173 17.19 -50.42 -0.84
CA CYS A 173 18.35 -51.08 -0.38
C CYS A 173 18.53 -52.37 -1.21
N HIS A 174 19.28 -52.30 -2.30
CA HIS A 174 19.83 -53.47 -2.94
C HIS A 174 21.16 -53.77 -2.25
N ILE A 175 21.12 -54.75 -1.34
CA ILE A 175 22.28 -55.53 -0.90
C ILE A 175 22.61 -56.55 -1.98
#